data_2bce50d52f144650190ad728a762085c
#
_entry.id   2bce50d52f144650190ad728a762085c
#
_cell.length_a   1.000
_cell.length_b   1.000
_cell.length_c   1.000
_cell.angle_alpha   90.00
_cell.angle_beta   90.00
_cell.angle_gamma   90.00
#
_symmetry.space_group_name_H-M   'P 1'
#
loop_
_entity.id
_entity.type
_entity.pdbx_description
1 polymer ?
#
loop_
_entity_poly.entity_id
_entity_poly.type
_entity_poly.pdbx_seq_one_letter_code
_entity_poly.pdbx_strand_id
1 'polypeptide(L)'
;HRDLHSFPTRRSSDLGQLSALAVSKRPNILFIFSDDHSLQTLGAYNSRMQEFIKKYNITPNIDSIAAQGVLFENSFVGNSICGPCRASVLTGKHSHINGFRTNSDTFNSGQWTVAKELQKANYHTAVIGKWHLGSPPTGFDDYSILPDQGKYYNPDFISKGAPEPVRKQGYCSDVIGDMTLEWLDKKRDKSRPFFLCSWHKAPHRTWMPHPRHFNLLDGVDVPEPENLFDDYQ
;
A
#
# COMPACT_ATOMS: atom_id res chain seq x y z
N HIS A 1 44.54 41.40 -18.96
CA HIS A 1 44.03 40.54 -20.04
C HIS A 1 43.76 39.18 -19.47
N ARG A 2 42.48 38.81 -19.30
CA ARG A 2 42.03 37.47 -19.01
C ARG A 2 41.20 36.99 -20.20
N ASP A 3 41.66 35.90 -20.81
CA ASP A 3 41.04 35.29 -21.96
C ASP A 3 39.67 34.71 -21.56
N LEU A 4 38.65 35.13 -22.31
CA LEU A 4 37.31 34.55 -22.25
C LEU A 4 37.31 33.21 -23.02
N HIS A 5 37.23 32.11 -22.29
CA HIS A 5 37.07 30.78 -22.89
C HIS A 5 35.73 30.70 -23.63
N SER A 6 35.82 30.49 -24.94
CA SER A 6 34.69 30.24 -25.83
C SER A 6 34.03 28.92 -25.48
N PHE A 7 32.72 28.95 -25.24
CA PHE A 7 31.91 27.73 -25.13
C PHE A 7 31.87 27.03 -26.49
N PRO A 8 32.06 25.69 -26.54
CA PRO A 8 31.94 24.95 -27.79
C PRO A 8 30.46 24.95 -28.28
N THR A 9 30.26 25.47 -29.48
CA THR A 9 28.98 25.37 -30.17
C THR A 9 28.72 23.92 -30.56
N ARG A 10 27.66 23.32 -30.02
CA ARG A 10 27.21 21.97 -30.42
C ARG A 10 26.81 21.98 -31.89
N ARG A 11 27.36 21.03 -32.67
CA ARG A 11 27.01 20.84 -34.08
C ARG A 11 25.55 20.32 -34.20
N SER A 12 24.87 20.70 -35.26
CA SER A 12 23.50 20.31 -35.58
C SER A 12 23.29 18.79 -35.73
N SER A 13 24.39 18.01 -35.88
CA SER A 13 24.36 16.54 -35.90
C SER A 13 24.07 15.93 -34.51
N ASP A 14 24.26 16.67 -33.41
CA ASP A 14 24.01 16.17 -32.05
C ASP A 14 22.52 16.24 -31.67
N LEU A 15 21.74 17.03 -32.38
CA LEU A 15 20.28 17.13 -32.16
C LEU A 15 19.52 15.91 -32.70
N GLY A 16 20.08 15.18 -33.66
CA GLY A 16 19.50 13.95 -34.19
C GLY A 16 19.65 12.73 -33.28
N GLN A 17 20.63 12.74 -32.38
CA GLN A 17 20.87 11.64 -31.43
C GLN A 17 20.08 11.79 -30.12
N LEU A 18 19.54 12.97 -29.83
CA LEU A 18 18.68 13.21 -28.65
C LEU A 18 17.24 12.68 -28.82
N SER A 19 16.83 12.35 -30.04
CA SER A 19 15.50 11.79 -30.31
C SER A 19 15.38 10.28 -30.08
N ALA A 20 16.47 9.60 -29.73
CA ALA A 20 16.51 8.17 -29.39
C ALA A 20 16.76 7.93 -27.90
N LEU A 21 16.49 8.91 -27.02
CA LEU A 21 16.28 8.62 -25.61
C LEU A 21 15.03 7.73 -25.55
N ALA A 22 15.26 6.44 -25.34
CA ALA A 22 14.22 5.45 -25.19
C ALA A 22 13.10 6.07 -24.30
N VAL A 23 11.90 6.16 -24.85
CA VAL A 23 10.71 6.52 -24.05
C VAL A 23 10.72 5.56 -22.88
N SER A 24 11.14 6.02 -21.72
CA SER A 24 11.19 5.23 -20.50
C SER A 24 9.80 4.62 -20.35
N LYS A 25 9.71 3.30 -20.43
CA LYS A 25 8.42 2.61 -20.23
C LYS A 25 7.92 3.05 -18.86
N ARG A 26 6.74 3.63 -18.80
CA ARG A 26 6.12 4.02 -17.55
C ARG A 26 6.05 2.79 -16.64
N PRO A 27 6.54 2.88 -15.38
CA PRO A 27 6.59 1.73 -14.48
C PRO A 27 5.18 1.25 -14.11
N ASN A 28 5.05 -0.05 -13.90
CA ASN A 28 3.91 -0.60 -13.16
C ASN A 28 4.05 -0.25 -11.69
N ILE A 29 2.94 0.04 -11.02
CA ILE A 29 2.91 0.43 -9.60
C ILE A 29 2.00 -0.55 -8.86
N LEU A 30 2.59 -1.36 -7.98
CA LEU A 30 1.86 -2.18 -7.01
C LEU A 30 2.05 -1.54 -5.63
N PHE A 31 0.96 -1.08 -5.03
CA PHE A 31 0.95 -0.48 -3.71
C PHE A 31 0.30 -1.45 -2.69
N ILE A 32 1.14 -2.16 -1.95
CA ILE A 32 0.70 -3.05 -0.87
C ILE A 32 0.64 -2.23 0.42
N PHE A 33 -0.49 -2.29 1.12
CA PHE A 33 -0.73 -1.53 2.34
C PHE A 33 -1.33 -2.44 3.42
N SER A 34 -0.64 -2.55 4.55
CA SER A 34 -1.12 -3.24 5.76
C SER A 34 -1.75 -2.25 6.73
N ASP A 35 -2.66 -2.72 7.59
CA ASP A 35 -3.44 -1.90 8.51
C ASP A 35 -2.95 -2.12 9.94
N ASP A 36 -2.53 -1.06 10.63
CA ASP A 36 -1.97 -1.08 11.99
C ASP A 36 -0.71 -1.97 12.13
N HIS A 37 0.12 -2.05 11.10
CA HIS A 37 1.35 -2.83 11.13
C HIS A 37 2.51 -2.00 11.70
N SER A 38 2.94 -2.34 12.91
CA SER A 38 4.06 -1.69 13.57
C SER A 38 5.39 -2.07 12.93
N LEU A 39 6.28 -1.07 12.76
CA LEU A 39 7.66 -1.31 12.33
C LEU A 39 8.43 -2.25 13.28
N GLN A 40 8.01 -2.33 14.55
CA GLN A 40 8.61 -3.22 15.54
C GLN A 40 8.56 -4.70 15.15
N THR A 41 7.59 -5.08 14.32
CA THR A 41 7.36 -6.47 13.88
C THR A 41 7.89 -6.78 12.48
N LEU A 42 8.73 -5.90 11.92
CA LEU A 42 9.37 -6.07 10.62
C LEU A 42 10.89 -6.31 10.80
N GLY A 43 11.40 -7.42 10.29
CA GLY A 43 12.80 -7.81 10.43
C GLY A 43 13.79 -6.87 9.73
N ALA A 44 13.33 -6.17 8.69
CA ALA A 44 14.14 -5.20 7.97
C ALA A 44 14.50 -3.94 8.77
N TYR A 45 13.67 -3.58 9.77
CA TYR A 45 13.91 -2.39 10.58
C TYR A 45 14.73 -2.72 11.83
N ASN A 46 15.63 -1.79 12.21
CA ASN A 46 16.36 -1.87 13.46
C ASN A 46 15.45 -1.51 14.66
N SER A 47 14.77 -2.50 15.20
CA SER A 47 13.84 -2.38 16.31
C SER A 47 14.23 -3.27 17.47
N ARG A 48 13.68 -3.04 18.67
CA ARG A 48 13.88 -3.93 19.84
C ARG A 48 13.47 -5.37 19.58
N MET A 49 12.59 -5.61 18.61
CA MET A 49 12.11 -6.95 18.23
C MET A 49 12.91 -7.60 17.10
N GLN A 50 13.87 -6.89 16.51
CA GLN A 50 14.56 -7.35 15.29
C GLN A 50 15.18 -8.74 15.42
N GLU A 51 15.92 -9.00 16.52
CA GLU A 51 16.56 -10.30 16.76
C GLU A 51 15.53 -11.42 16.86
N PHE A 52 14.42 -11.15 17.56
CA PHE A 52 13.31 -12.09 17.67
C PHE A 52 12.67 -12.36 16.31
N ILE A 53 12.34 -11.31 15.55
CA ILE A 53 11.71 -11.42 14.23
C ILE A 53 12.59 -12.21 13.25
N LYS A 54 13.89 -11.94 13.24
CA LYS A 54 14.86 -12.66 12.40
C LYS A 54 15.03 -14.11 12.84
N LYS A 55 15.16 -14.36 14.15
CA LYS A 55 15.33 -15.72 14.69
C LYS A 55 14.20 -16.65 14.28
N TYR A 56 12.97 -16.17 14.31
CA TYR A 56 11.77 -16.94 13.95
C TYR A 56 11.29 -16.71 12.51
N ASN A 57 12.04 -15.94 11.71
CA ASN A 57 11.74 -15.66 10.29
C ASN A 57 10.29 -15.20 10.09
N ILE A 58 9.86 -14.18 10.85
CA ILE A 58 8.45 -13.76 10.93
C ILE A 58 8.01 -13.01 9.66
N THR A 59 8.86 -12.15 9.06
CA THR A 59 8.52 -11.32 7.90
C THR A 59 9.45 -11.51 6.70
N PRO A 60 9.76 -12.74 6.28
CA PRO A 60 10.81 -12.99 5.29
C PRO A 60 10.54 -12.35 3.93
N ASN A 61 9.28 -12.35 3.49
CA ASN A 61 8.90 -11.79 2.19
C ASN A 61 8.94 -10.26 2.18
N ILE A 62 8.53 -9.61 3.27
CA ILE A 62 8.61 -8.14 3.41
C ILE A 62 10.09 -7.73 3.50
N ASP A 63 10.88 -8.45 4.28
CA ASP A 63 12.32 -8.20 4.43
C ASP A 63 13.06 -8.37 3.09
N SER A 64 12.63 -9.32 2.25
CA SER A 64 13.20 -9.49 0.92
C SER A 64 12.94 -8.31 -0.01
N ILE A 65 11.80 -7.64 0.11
CA ILE A 65 11.51 -6.41 -0.64
C ILE A 65 12.46 -5.30 -0.22
N ALA A 66 12.68 -5.13 1.09
CA ALA A 66 13.62 -4.15 1.62
C ALA A 66 15.05 -4.41 1.15
N ALA A 67 15.47 -5.69 1.14
CA ALA A 67 16.81 -6.10 0.70
C ALA A 67 17.07 -5.87 -0.81
N GLN A 68 16.03 -5.88 -1.64
CA GLN A 68 16.12 -5.72 -3.09
C GLN A 68 15.75 -4.30 -3.56
N GLY A 69 15.27 -3.46 -2.67
CA GLY A 69 14.78 -2.13 -2.98
C GLY A 69 15.37 -1.04 -2.09
N VAL A 70 14.52 -0.15 -1.64
CA VAL A 70 14.87 0.97 -0.75
C VAL A 70 14.05 0.87 0.53
N LEU A 71 14.73 0.92 1.67
CA LEU A 71 14.11 1.01 3.00
C LEU A 71 14.05 2.48 3.43
N PHE A 72 12.84 2.97 3.71
CA PHE A 72 12.63 4.32 4.24
C PHE A 72 12.63 4.27 5.78
N GLU A 73 13.69 4.72 6.41
CA GLU A 73 13.83 4.71 7.87
C GLU A 73 13.03 5.83 8.55
N ASN A 74 12.78 6.92 7.83
CA ASN A 74 12.09 8.11 8.33
C ASN A 74 10.82 8.38 7.53
N SER A 75 9.80 7.53 7.71
CA SER A 75 8.46 7.74 7.17
C SER A 75 7.47 8.07 8.28
N PHE A 76 6.64 9.08 8.05
CA PHE A 76 5.69 9.58 9.05
C PHE A 76 4.27 9.55 8.52
N VAL A 77 3.33 9.14 9.37
CA VAL A 77 1.91 9.18 9.06
C VAL A 77 1.30 10.52 9.48
N GLY A 78 0.57 11.16 8.58
CA GLY A 78 -0.07 12.46 8.86
C GLY A 78 -1.29 12.37 9.77
N ASN A 79 -1.96 11.21 9.79
CA ASN A 79 -3.06 10.88 10.69
C ASN A 79 -3.10 9.36 10.85
N SER A 80 -2.89 8.86 12.05
CA SER A 80 -2.73 7.43 12.35
C SER A 80 -4.05 6.66 12.53
N ILE A 81 -5.15 7.16 11.96
CA ILE A 81 -6.46 6.49 11.92
C ILE A 81 -6.68 5.91 10.52
N CYS A 82 -7.27 4.71 10.41
CA CYS A 82 -7.42 3.95 9.16
C CYS A 82 -7.90 4.79 7.96
N GLY A 83 -9.12 5.32 8.01
CA GLY A 83 -9.72 6.08 6.91
C GLY A 83 -8.96 7.38 6.61
N PRO A 84 -8.67 8.24 7.61
CA PRO A 84 -7.88 9.45 7.43
C PRO A 84 -6.49 9.22 6.81
N CYS A 85 -5.79 8.16 7.24
CA CYS A 85 -4.52 7.78 6.63
C CYS A 85 -4.69 7.44 5.14
N ARG A 86 -5.69 6.61 4.81
CA ARG A 86 -5.99 6.22 3.41
C ARG A 86 -6.37 7.42 2.56
N ALA A 87 -7.16 8.36 3.09
CA ALA A 87 -7.47 9.61 2.42
C ALA A 87 -6.22 10.47 2.18
N SER A 88 -5.32 10.55 3.15
CA SER A 88 -4.06 11.28 3.02
C SER A 88 -3.14 10.64 1.97
N VAL A 89 -3.04 9.31 1.93
CA VAL A 89 -2.28 8.58 0.91
C VAL A 89 -2.83 8.85 -0.49
N LEU A 90 -4.15 8.83 -0.66
CA LEU A 90 -4.78 9.06 -1.97
C LEU A 90 -4.64 10.50 -2.45
N THR A 91 -4.70 11.46 -1.54
CA THR A 91 -4.75 12.90 -1.90
C THR A 91 -3.41 13.62 -1.79
N GLY A 92 -2.43 13.06 -1.09
CA GLY A 92 -1.20 13.76 -0.74
C GLY A 92 -1.42 14.94 0.22
N LYS A 93 -2.59 15.00 0.91
CA LYS A 93 -2.99 16.11 1.77
C LYS A 93 -3.21 15.64 3.20
N HIS A 94 -2.85 16.46 4.17
CA HIS A 94 -3.23 16.25 5.56
C HIS A 94 -4.75 16.24 5.75
N SER A 95 -5.23 15.54 6.79
CA SER A 95 -6.66 15.32 7.05
C SER A 95 -7.48 16.58 7.16
N HIS A 96 -6.94 17.68 7.72
CA HIS A 96 -7.62 18.97 7.82
C HIS A 96 -7.78 19.66 6.45
N ILE A 97 -6.95 19.31 5.46
CA ILE A 97 -7.04 19.84 4.09
C ILE A 97 -7.93 18.97 3.20
N ASN A 98 -7.83 17.63 3.33
CA ASN A 98 -8.65 16.72 2.52
C ASN A 98 -10.08 16.55 3.09
N GLY A 99 -10.34 17.02 4.31
CA GLY A 99 -11.64 17.02 4.96
C GLY A 99 -12.01 15.69 5.63
N PHE A 100 -11.17 14.66 5.57
CA PHE A 100 -11.43 13.35 6.18
C PHE A 100 -10.58 13.19 7.45
N ARG A 101 -11.12 13.56 8.60
CA ARG A 101 -10.40 13.72 9.87
C ARG A 101 -10.56 12.54 10.81
N THR A 102 -11.70 11.86 10.73
CA THR A 102 -12.07 10.72 11.58
C THR A 102 -12.74 9.63 10.74
N ASN A 103 -12.86 8.41 11.28
CA ASN A 103 -13.58 7.33 10.62
C ASN A 103 -15.11 7.56 10.50
N SER A 104 -15.64 8.58 11.18
CA SER A 104 -17.05 8.98 11.07
C SER A 104 -17.30 9.95 9.91
N ASP A 105 -16.27 10.50 9.31
CA ASP A 105 -16.40 11.36 8.13
C ASP A 105 -16.64 10.52 6.87
N THR A 106 -17.14 11.15 5.81
CA THR A 106 -17.26 10.55 4.47
C THR A 106 -16.26 11.23 3.54
N PHE A 107 -15.44 10.45 2.85
CA PHE A 107 -14.44 10.98 1.93
C PHE A 107 -15.09 11.64 0.72
N ASN A 108 -14.73 12.89 0.47
CA ASN A 108 -15.15 13.56 -0.75
C ASN A 108 -14.44 12.96 -1.97
N SER A 109 -15.10 12.01 -2.61
CA SER A 109 -14.59 11.32 -3.79
C SER A 109 -14.48 12.22 -5.03
N GLY A 110 -15.02 13.44 -5.01
CA GLY A 110 -14.88 14.44 -6.08
C GLY A 110 -13.50 15.08 -6.14
N GLN A 111 -12.77 15.14 -5.03
CA GLN A 111 -11.47 15.78 -4.97
C GLN A 111 -10.39 15.05 -5.78
N TRP A 112 -9.25 15.73 -5.97
CA TRP A 112 -8.07 15.16 -6.62
C TRP A 112 -7.53 13.96 -5.84
N THR A 113 -7.12 12.91 -6.58
CA THR A 113 -6.40 11.75 -6.03
C THR A 113 -5.34 11.27 -7.01
N VAL A 114 -4.28 10.64 -6.51
CA VAL A 114 -3.24 10.02 -7.32
C VAL A 114 -3.82 8.98 -8.30
N ALA A 115 -4.84 8.23 -7.88
CA ALA A 115 -5.51 7.24 -8.73
C ALA A 115 -6.15 7.89 -9.96
N LYS A 116 -6.85 9.02 -9.79
CA LYS A 116 -7.44 9.77 -10.91
C LYS A 116 -6.39 10.30 -11.88
N GLU A 117 -5.25 10.79 -11.38
CA GLU A 117 -4.19 11.28 -12.26
C GLU A 117 -3.51 10.15 -13.02
N LEU A 118 -3.26 9.01 -12.37
CA LEU A 118 -2.71 7.85 -13.06
C LEU A 118 -3.70 7.28 -14.09
N GLN A 119 -5.00 7.28 -13.80
CA GLN A 119 -6.03 6.91 -14.78
C GLN A 119 -6.03 7.84 -16.00
N LYS A 120 -5.95 9.17 -15.80
CA LYS A 120 -5.79 10.16 -16.88
C LYS A 120 -4.50 9.95 -17.68
N ALA A 121 -3.43 9.51 -17.00
CA ALA A 121 -2.17 9.14 -17.65
C ALA A 121 -2.21 7.76 -18.31
N ASN A 122 -3.39 7.19 -18.53
CA ASN A 122 -3.62 5.90 -19.19
C ASN A 122 -3.01 4.70 -18.43
N TYR A 123 -2.97 4.74 -17.10
CA TYR A 123 -2.76 3.54 -16.28
C TYR A 123 -4.07 2.77 -16.17
N HIS A 124 -4.00 1.43 -16.16
CA HIS A 124 -5.09 0.59 -15.70
C HIS A 124 -5.08 0.56 -14.18
N THR A 125 -6.10 1.09 -13.54
CA THR A 125 -6.11 1.37 -12.10
C THR A 125 -7.06 0.43 -11.36
N ALA A 126 -6.60 -0.14 -10.24
CA ALA A 126 -7.45 -1.00 -9.41
C ALA A 126 -7.18 -0.84 -7.92
N VAL A 127 -8.20 -1.11 -7.08
CA VAL A 127 -8.06 -1.26 -5.64
C VAL A 127 -8.76 -2.52 -5.15
N ILE A 128 -8.03 -3.34 -4.38
CA ILE A 128 -8.52 -4.60 -3.82
C ILE A 128 -8.25 -4.59 -2.31
N GLY A 129 -9.28 -4.87 -1.49
CA GLY A 129 -9.16 -5.00 -0.05
C GLY A 129 -9.80 -3.87 0.75
N LYS A 130 -9.19 -3.46 1.86
CA LYS A 130 -9.78 -2.50 2.80
C LYS A 130 -9.77 -1.09 2.25
N TRP A 131 -10.96 -0.52 2.01
CA TRP A 131 -11.16 0.87 1.54
C TRP A 131 -11.40 1.83 2.67
N HIS A 132 -12.46 1.63 3.42
CA HIS A 132 -12.82 2.33 4.66
C HIS A 132 -12.90 3.87 4.54
N LEU A 133 -13.45 4.39 3.45
CA LEU A 133 -13.59 5.84 3.20
C LEU A 133 -15.03 6.34 3.16
N GLY A 134 -16.03 5.47 3.41
CA GLY A 134 -17.44 5.82 3.44
C GLY A 134 -18.05 6.24 2.09
N SER A 135 -17.25 6.28 1.03
CA SER A 135 -17.68 6.57 -0.33
C SER A 135 -17.10 5.55 -1.32
N PRO A 136 -17.73 5.31 -2.48
CA PRO A 136 -17.18 4.41 -3.50
C PRO A 136 -15.81 4.89 -4.02
N PRO A 137 -14.91 3.95 -4.41
CA PRO A 137 -13.65 4.30 -5.05
C PRO A 137 -13.87 5.04 -6.38
N THR A 138 -13.18 6.17 -6.56
CA THR A 138 -13.14 6.92 -7.82
C THR A 138 -11.71 7.04 -8.34
N GLY A 139 -11.55 7.07 -9.67
CA GLY A 139 -10.23 7.02 -10.30
C GLY A 139 -9.66 5.61 -10.42
N PHE A 140 -10.51 4.60 -10.20
CA PHE A 140 -10.17 3.20 -10.40
C PHE A 140 -11.05 2.58 -11.48
N ASP A 141 -10.40 1.89 -12.44
CA ASP A 141 -11.08 1.13 -13.49
C ASP A 141 -11.78 -0.09 -12.89
N ASP A 142 -11.13 -0.74 -11.91
CA ASP A 142 -11.67 -1.88 -11.17
C ASP A 142 -11.57 -1.66 -9.65
N TYR A 143 -12.52 -2.23 -8.91
CA TYR A 143 -12.38 -2.37 -7.47
C TYR A 143 -13.13 -3.58 -6.91
N SER A 144 -12.59 -4.13 -5.84
CA SER A 144 -13.23 -5.11 -4.97
C SER A 144 -12.82 -4.80 -3.54
N ILE A 145 -13.70 -4.17 -2.78
CA ILE A 145 -13.39 -3.59 -1.48
C ILE A 145 -14.18 -4.25 -0.35
N LEU A 146 -13.56 -4.34 0.82
CA LEU A 146 -14.24 -4.79 2.03
C LEU A 146 -15.26 -3.74 2.48
N PRO A 147 -16.50 -4.14 2.85
CA PRO A 147 -17.41 -3.27 3.56
C PRO A 147 -16.81 -2.86 4.91
N ASP A 148 -16.86 -1.56 5.23
CA ASP A 148 -16.38 -0.99 6.48
C ASP A 148 -14.98 -1.51 6.90
N GLN A 149 -14.86 -2.12 8.08
CA GLN A 149 -13.62 -2.72 8.61
C GLN A 149 -13.28 -4.07 7.97
N GLY A 150 -14.24 -4.72 7.32
CA GLY A 150 -14.11 -6.09 6.81
C GLY A 150 -14.01 -7.16 7.90
N LYS A 151 -14.09 -8.42 7.49
CA LYS A 151 -13.97 -9.61 8.35
C LYS A 151 -12.67 -10.35 8.04
N TYR A 152 -12.07 -10.99 9.05
CA TYR A 152 -10.87 -11.82 8.83
C TYR A 152 -11.18 -13.14 8.14
N TYR A 153 -12.33 -13.75 8.46
CA TYR A 153 -12.76 -15.01 7.85
C TYR A 153 -14.00 -14.80 7.01
N ASN A 154 -13.99 -15.41 5.83
CA ASN A 154 -15.09 -15.36 4.86
C ASN A 154 -15.57 -13.92 4.61
N PRO A 155 -14.67 -13.01 4.18
CA PRO A 155 -15.00 -11.61 3.99
C PRO A 155 -16.01 -11.41 2.85
N ASP A 156 -16.83 -10.39 3.01
CA ASP A 156 -17.70 -9.90 1.95
C ASP A 156 -16.94 -8.83 1.13
N PHE A 157 -17.17 -8.74 -0.18
CA PHE A 157 -16.56 -7.73 -1.06
C PHE A 157 -17.63 -7.01 -1.88
N ILE A 158 -17.52 -5.68 -1.91
CA ILE A 158 -18.25 -4.81 -2.83
C ILE A 158 -17.37 -4.62 -4.06
N SER A 159 -17.82 -5.11 -5.22
CA SER A 159 -17.08 -5.00 -6.47
C SER A 159 -17.75 -4.04 -7.43
N LYS A 160 -16.96 -3.39 -8.29
CA LYS A 160 -17.48 -2.46 -9.30
C LYS A 160 -18.47 -3.16 -10.22
N GLY A 161 -19.66 -2.59 -10.35
CA GLY A 161 -20.72 -3.14 -11.20
C GLY A 161 -21.51 -4.31 -10.59
N ALA A 162 -21.11 -4.83 -9.43
CA ALA A 162 -21.90 -5.83 -8.73
C ALA A 162 -23.05 -5.15 -7.95
N PRO A 163 -24.28 -5.72 -8.00
CA PRO A 163 -25.43 -5.13 -7.32
C PRO A 163 -25.35 -5.25 -5.80
N GLU A 164 -24.73 -6.33 -5.31
CA GLU A 164 -24.63 -6.67 -3.88
C GLU A 164 -23.23 -7.15 -3.52
N PRO A 165 -22.83 -7.03 -2.24
CA PRO A 165 -21.60 -7.63 -1.75
C PRO A 165 -21.58 -9.14 -1.92
N VAL A 166 -20.42 -9.68 -2.33
CA VAL A 166 -20.23 -11.11 -2.53
C VAL A 166 -19.30 -11.67 -1.46
N ARG A 167 -19.76 -12.71 -0.75
CA ARG A 167 -18.94 -13.43 0.22
C ARG A 167 -17.89 -14.29 -0.46
N LYS A 168 -16.66 -14.20 0.00
CA LYS A 168 -15.55 -15.05 -0.40
C LYS A 168 -15.16 -15.97 0.75
N GLN A 169 -15.03 -17.27 0.47
CA GLN A 169 -14.55 -18.24 1.46
C GLN A 169 -13.05 -18.10 1.66
N GLY A 170 -12.60 -18.22 2.91
CA GLY A 170 -11.19 -18.22 3.26
C GLY A 170 -10.77 -17.08 4.20
N TYR A 171 -9.46 -16.97 4.39
CA TYR A 171 -8.86 -15.93 5.22
C TYR A 171 -8.65 -14.65 4.41
N CYS A 172 -8.98 -13.52 4.99
CA CYS A 172 -9.06 -12.23 4.30
C CYS A 172 -7.77 -11.85 3.56
N SER A 173 -6.60 -12.05 4.18
CA SER A 173 -5.33 -11.72 3.52
C SER A 173 -5.04 -12.63 2.33
N ASP A 174 -5.37 -13.93 2.42
CA ASP A 174 -5.22 -14.87 1.32
C ASP A 174 -6.18 -14.51 0.18
N VAL A 175 -7.45 -14.25 0.50
CA VAL A 175 -8.46 -13.85 -0.49
C VAL A 175 -8.05 -12.56 -1.22
N ILE A 176 -7.54 -11.55 -0.50
CA ILE A 176 -7.03 -10.30 -1.13
C ILE A 176 -5.81 -10.61 -2.00
N GLY A 177 -4.89 -11.44 -1.53
CA GLY A 177 -3.72 -11.88 -2.30
C GLY A 177 -4.11 -12.59 -3.59
N ASP A 178 -5.01 -13.57 -3.52
CA ASP A 178 -5.50 -14.33 -4.68
C ASP A 178 -6.21 -13.42 -5.68
N MET A 179 -7.07 -12.51 -5.22
CA MET A 179 -7.74 -11.53 -6.07
C MET A 179 -6.75 -10.55 -6.72
N THR A 180 -5.70 -10.17 -6.01
CA THR A 180 -4.60 -9.33 -6.51
C THR A 180 -3.84 -10.05 -7.63
N LEU A 181 -3.48 -11.31 -7.41
CA LEU A 181 -2.79 -12.14 -8.40
C LEU A 181 -3.68 -12.42 -9.62
N GLU A 182 -4.95 -12.74 -9.40
CA GLU A 182 -5.92 -12.94 -10.48
C GLU A 182 -6.07 -11.69 -11.35
N TRP A 183 -6.13 -10.51 -10.72
CA TRP A 183 -6.22 -9.25 -11.45
C TRP A 183 -4.97 -8.99 -12.28
N LEU A 184 -3.79 -9.20 -11.70
CA LEU A 184 -2.50 -9.04 -12.38
C LEU A 184 -2.34 -9.99 -13.58
N ASP A 185 -2.81 -11.23 -13.46
CA ASP A 185 -2.66 -12.24 -14.50
C ASP A 185 -3.75 -12.16 -15.57
N LYS A 186 -5.03 -12.04 -15.17
CA LYS A 186 -6.19 -12.28 -16.05
C LYS A 186 -7.01 -11.05 -16.37
N LYS A 187 -7.07 -10.04 -15.47
CA LYS A 187 -8.06 -8.95 -15.61
C LYS A 187 -7.46 -7.66 -16.14
N ARG A 188 -6.21 -7.35 -15.78
CA ARG A 188 -5.60 -6.10 -16.21
C ARG A 188 -5.37 -6.04 -17.71
N ASP A 189 -5.50 -4.86 -18.30
CA ASP A 189 -5.06 -4.58 -19.66
C ASP A 189 -3.52 -4.59 -19.72
N LYS A 190 -2.96 -5.63 -20.37
CA LYS A 190 -1.50 -5.83 -20.47
C LYS A 190 -0.82 -4.86 -21.44
N SER A 191 -1.59 -4.11 -22.22
CA SER A 191 -1.06 -3.07 -23.14
C SER A 191 -0.77 -1.73 -22.41
N ARG A 192 -1.27 -1.57 -21.19
CA ARG A 192 -1.15 -0.37 -20.37
C ARG A 192 -0.30 -0.63 -19.14
N PRO A 193 0.44 0.35 -18.61
CA PRO A 193 0.98 0.27 -17.25
C PRO A 193 -0.18 0.20 -16.26
N PHE A 194 0.06 -0.40 -15.10
CA PHE A 194 -0.99 -0.48 -14.07
C PHE A 194 -0.62 0.27 -12.79
N PHE A 195 -1.65 0.70 -12.08
CA PHE A 195 -1.61 1.11 -10.67
C PHE A 195 -2.58 0.25 -9.89
N LEU A 196 -2.06 -0.63 -9.06
CA LEU A 196 -2.84 -1.56 -8.25
C LEU A 196 -2.59 -1.31 -6.77
N CYS A 197 -3.65 -1.01 -6.03
CA CYS A 197 -3.67 -0.95 -4.59
C CYS A 197 -4.14 -2.30 -4.02
N SER A 198 -3.25 -3.06 -3.39
CA SER A 198 -3.56 -4.27 -2.63
C SER A 198 -3.55 -3.93 -1.14
N TRP A 199 -4.72 -3.60 -0.59
CA TRP A 199 -4.85 -3.01 0.73
C TRP A 199 -5.42 -4.02 1.73
N HIS A 200 -4.55 -4.52 2.61
CA HIS A 200 -4.87 -5.56 3.56
C HIS A 200 -5.53 -5.01 4.83
N LYS A 201 -6.41 -5.85 5.44
CA LYS A 201 -6.97 -5.61 6.76
C LYS A 201 -5.97 -5.96 7.87
N ALA A 202 -5.17 -7.00 7.69
CA ALA A 202 -4.20 -7.45 8.69
C ALA A 202 -3.04 -6.45 8.84
N PRO A 203 -2.45 -6.31 10.05
CA PRO A 203 -2.81 -6.99 11.30
C PRO A 203 -3.73 -6.19 12.24
N HIS A 204 -4.65 -5.37 11.72
CA HIS A 204 -5.61 -4.61 12.54
C HIS A 204 -6.32 -5.49 13.58
N ARG A 205 -6.62 -4.93 14.76
CA ARG A 205 -7.46 -5.61 15.76
C ARG A 205 -8.78 -6.12 15.12
N THR A 206 -9.33 -7.25 15.50
CA THR A 206 -9.08 -8.05 16.71
C THR A 206 -7.97 -9.11 16.57
N TRP A 207 -6.94 -8.88 15.74
CA TRP A 207 -5.75 -9.75 15.61
C TRP A 207 -6.10 -11.24 15.47
N MET A 208 -6.96 -11.58 14.53
CA MET A 208 -7.34 -12.97 14.24
C MET A 208 -6.40 -13.54 13.19
N PRO A 209 -5.40 -14.35 13.55
CA PRO A 209 -4.45 -14.91 12.60
C PRO A 209 -5.09 -16.01 11.75
N HIS A 210 -4.47 -16.33 10.61
CA HIS A 210 -4.84 -17.52 9.85
C HIS A 210 -4.58 -18.79 10.67
N PRO A 211 -5.45 -19.83 10.65
CA PRO A 211 -5.27 -21.06 11.41
C PRO A 211 -3.91 -21.73 11.26
N ARG A 212 -3.28 -21.63 10.08
CA ARG A 212 -1.92 -22.17 9.85
C ARG A 212 -0.84 -21.54 10.74
N HIS A 213 -1.14 -20.41 11.40
CA HIS A 213 -0.19 -19.69 12.24
C HIS A 213 -0.55 -19.74 13.73
N PHE A 214 -1.63 -20.44 14.13
CA PHE A 214 -2.05 -20.47 15.53
C PHE A 214 -0.96 -20.97 16.46
N ASN A 215 -0.21 -21.97 16.04
CA ASN A 215 0.81 -22.61 16.88
C ASN A 215 2.24 -22.15 16.51
N LEU A 216 2.38 -21.10 15.71
CA LEU A 216 3.69 -20.66 15.21
C LEU A 216 4.68 -20.29 16.33
N LEU A 217 4.17 -19.75 17.43
CA LEU A 217 4.96 -19.28 18.57
C LEU A 217 4.62 -20.03 19.87
N ASP A 218 4.06 -21.25 19.78
CA ASP A 218 3.80 -22.07 20.97
C ASP A 218 5.09 -22.37 21.71
N GLY A 219 5.12 -22.08 23.02
CA GLY A 219 6.29 -22.28 23.86
C GLY A 219 7.45 -21.31 23.60
N VAL A 220 7.19 -20.22 22.88
CA VAL A 220 8.16 -19.18 22.60
C VAL A 220 7.86 -17.94 23.46
N ASP A 221 8.85 -17.50 24.25
CA ASP A 221 8.75 -16.25 25.00
C ASP A 221 8.95 -15.07 24.03
N VAL A 222 7.92 -14.25 23.87
CA VAL A 222 7.97 -13.01 23.09
C VAL A 222 8.60 -11.92 23.97
N PRO A 223 9.62 -11.19 23.47
CA PRO A 223 10.28 -10.15 24.26
C PRO A 223 9.32 -9.04 24.69
N GLU A 224 9.20 -8.84 25.97
CA GLU A 224 8.41 -7.76 26.57
C GLU A 224 9.25 -6.47 26.66
N PRO A 225 8.64 -5.28 26.56
CA PRO A 225 9.33 -4.04 26.85
C PRO A 225 9.62 -3.93 28.36
N GLU A 226 10.76 -3.34 28.71
CA GLU A 226 11.18 -3.15 30.11
C GLU A 226 10.13 -2.41 30.94
N ASN A 227 9.37 -1.52 30.30
CA ASN A 227 8.33 -0.70 30.93
C ASN A 227 6.91 -1.25 30.77
N LEU A 228 6.74 -2.53 30.48
CA LEU A 228 5.40 -3.13 30.25
C LEU A 228 4.48 -3.00 31.46
N PHE A 229 5.08 -3.09 32.68
CA PHE A 229 4.35 -3.04 33.94
C PHE A 229 4.65 -1.76 34.72
N ASP A 230 5.24 -0.74 34.08
CA ASP A 230 5.45 0.54 34.72
C ASP A 230 4.11 1.22 35.00
N ASP A 231 3.91 1.67 36.20
CA ASP A 231 2.71 2.35 36.65
C ASP A 231 2.92 3.85 36.43
N TYR A 232 2.43 4.36 35.30
CA TYR A 232 2.44 5.80 35.01
C TYR A 232 1.30 6.47 35.80
N GLN A 233 1.65 7.08 36.94
CA GLN A 233 0.76 7.93 37.70
C GLN A 233 0.67 9.34 37.10
#